data_c5b3b9c9d28aed603f109df382afe6fe
#
_entry.id   c5b3b9c9d28aed603f109df382afe6fe
#
_cell.length_a   1.000
_cell.length_b   1.000
_cell.length_c   1.000
_cell.angle_alpha   90.00
_cell.angle_beta   90.00
_cell.angle_gamma   90.00
#
_symmetry.space_group_name_H-M   'P 1'
#
loop_
_entity.id
_entity.type
_entity.pdbx_description
1 polymer ?
#
loop_
_entity_poly.entity_id
_entity_poly.type
_entity_poly.pdbx_seq_one_letter_code
_entity_poly.pdbx_strand_id
1 'polypeptide(L)'
;MKSIIIGIAGGTGSGKTTLTERLRDHFGADEVSVINHDSYYKRHDELPYEERCKLNYDHPDSFDTELLVQHLQALRRGESVKVPVYDYTIHNRSDKTITVHPAPVIIVEGILIFASQELCDMMDMKVFVDTDADVRILRRIVRDVKERGRTLDSVVNQYLTTVKPVSYTHLTLPTNR
;
A
#
# COMPACT_ATOMS: atom_id res chain seq x y z
N MET A 1 -3.18 -23.61 -11.20
CA MET A 1 -3.67 -22.50 -12.06
C MET A 1 -2.67 -21.36 -11.88
N LYS A 2 -2.23 -20.68 -12.95
CA LYS A 2 -1.27 -19.57 -12.80
C LYS A 2 -2.04 -18.33 -12.37
N SER A 3 -1.82 -17.85 -11.15
CA SER A 3 -2.46 -16.59 -10.67
C SER A 3 -1.95 -15.39 -11.46
N ILE A 4 -2.86 -14.44 -11.73
CA ILE A 4 -2.53 -13.14 -12.32
C ILE A 4 -2.32 -12.13 -11.18
N ILE A 5 -1.22 -11.39 -11.22
CA ILE A 5 -0.94 -10.32 -10.24
C ILE A 5 -1.24 -8.97 -10.88
N ILE A 6 -2.13 -8.21 -10.24
CA ILE A 6 -2.52 -6.85 -10.65
C ILE A 6 -2.00 -5.87 -9.61
N GLY A 7 -1.10 -4.98 -10.02
CA GLY A 7 -0.64 -3.86 -9.19
C GLY A 7 -1.54 -2.63 -9.38
N ILE A 8 -2.09 -2.09 -8.29
CA ILE A 8 -2.89 -0.86 -8.30
C ILE A 8 -2.17 0.21 -7.49
N ALA A 9 -1.55 1.15 -8.17
CA ALA A 9 -0.87 2.30 -7.56
C ALA A 9 -1.65 3.60 -7.75
N GLY A 10 -1.22 4.62 -7.04
CA GLY A 10 -1.76 5.98 -7.13
C GLY A 10 -1.53 6.74 -5.83
N GLY A 11 -1.58 8.06 -5.87
CA GLY A 11 -1.36 8.91 -4.70
C GLY A 11 -2.34 8.66 -3.56
N THR A 12 -1.98 9.07 -2.36
CA THR A 12 -2.93 9.04 -1.23
C THR A 12 -4.18 9.82 -1.58
N GLY A 13 -5.36 9.26 -1.27
CA GLY A 13 -6.66 9.87 -1.62
C GLY A 13 -7.09 9.72 -3.08
N SER A 14 -6.35 8.98 -3.93
CA SER A 14 -6.71 8.79 -5.34
C SER A 14 -7.92 7.88 -5.57
N GLY A 15 -8.26 7.02 -4.60
CA GLY A 15 -9.35 6.04 -4.73
C GLY A 15 -8.91 4.62 -5.07
N LYS A 16 -7.61 4.29 -4.93
CA LYS A 16 -7.08 2.91 -5.12
C LYS A 16 -7.89 1.87 -4.38
N THR A 17 -8.06 2.06 -3.07
CA THR A 17 -8.77 1.12 -2.20
C THR A 17 -10.22 0.94 -2.66
N THR A 18 -10.91 2.02 -3.03
CA THR A 18 -12.26 1.94 -3.58
C THR A 18 -12.31 1.12 -4.88
N LEU A 19 -11.31 1.29 -5.78
CA LEU A 19 -11.21 0.49 -6.98
C LEU A 19 -10.97 -0.99 -6.65
N THR A 20 -10.04 -1.26 -5.74
CA THR A 20 -9.71 -2.62 -5.29
C THR A 20 -10.92 -3.33 -4.68
N GLU A 21 -11.67 -2.64 -3.83
CA GLU A 21 -12.90 -3.17 -3.22
C GLU A 21 -13.95 -3.49 -4.27
N ARG A 22 -14.19 -2.59 -5.22
CA ARG A 22 -15.14 -2.83 -6.32
C ARG A 22 -14.74 -4.03 -7.20
N LEU A 23 -13.44 -4.19 -7.49
CA LEU A 23 -12.94 -5.33 -8.23
C LEU A 23 -13.17 -6.63 -7.43
N ARG A 24 -12.79 -6.66 -6.16
CA ARG A 24 -13.02 -7.81 -5.28
C ARG A 24 -14.51 -8.20 -5.21
N ASP A 25 -15.38 -7.21 -5.03
CA ASP A 25 -16.81 -7.44 -4.88
C ASP A 25 -17.47 -7.91 -6.20
N HIS A 26 -16.85 -7.56 -7.35
CA HIS A 26 -17.31 -8.01 -8.66
C HIS A 26 -16.96 -9.47 -8.96
N PHE A 27 -15.77 -9.92 -8.55
CA PHE A 27 -15.29 -11.27 -8.87
C PHE A 27 -15.69 -12.33 -7.85
N GLY A 28 -16.02 -11.97 -6.63
CA GLY A 28 -16.30 -12.93 -5.56
C GLY A 28 -15.08 -13.23 -4.67
N ALA A 29 -15.36 -13.66 -3.44
CA ALA A 29 -14.37 -13.76 -2.37
C ALA A 29 -13.28 -14.81 -2.62
N ASP A 30 -13.57 -15.88 -3.37
CA ASP A 30 -12.62 -16.96 -3.63
C ASP A 30 -11.79 -16.74 -4.91
N GLU A 31 -12.14 -15.74 -5.70
CA GLU A 31 -11.47 -15.46 -6.98
C GLU A 31 -10.40 -14.38 -6.88
N VAL A 32 -10.43 -13.55 -5.83
CA VAL A 32 -9.53 -12.42 -5.65
C VAL A 32 -8.94 -12.38 -4.25
N SER A 33 -7.61 -12.39 -4.16
CA SER A 33 -6.87 -12.07 -2.95
C SER A 33 -6.31 -10.65 -3.03
N VAL A 34 -6.43 -9.90 -1.94
CA VAL A 34 -5.94 -8.51 -1.86
C VAL A 34 -4.81 -8.41 -0.85
N ILE A 35 -3.71 -7.81 -1.27
CA ILE A 35 -2.58 -7.44 -0.43
C ILE A 35 -2.42 -5.92 -0.44
N ASN A 36 -2.46 -5.34 0.75
CA ASN A 36 -2.17 -3.92 0.94
C ASN A 36 -0.68 -3.72 1.25
N HIS A 37 0.01 -2.91 0.45
CA HIS A 37 1.42 -2.59 0.63
C HIS A 37 1.70 -1.94 1.99
N ASP A 38 0.77 -1.14 2.51
CA ASP A 38 0.92 -0.48 3.82
C ASP A 38 1.05 -1.48 4.97
N SER A 39 0.61 -2.73 4.81
CA SER A 39 0.84 -3.80 5.79
C SER A 39 2.33 -4.17 5.94
N TYR A 40 3.14 -3.84 4.95
CA TYR A 40 4.56 -4.20 4.87
C TYR A 40 5.51 -3.09 5.32
N TYR A 41 5.04 -2.03 5.99
CA TYR A 41 5.98 -1.12 6.66
C TYR A 41 6.90 -1.91 7.58
N LYS A 42 8.19 -1.54 7.62
CA LYS A 42 9.19 -2.18 8.47
C LYS A 42 8.82 -2.08 9.95
N ARG A 43 9.23 -3.08 10.72
CA ARG A 43 9.10 -3.10 12.16
C ARG A 43 10.23 -2.28 12.80
N HIS A 44 9.89 -1.50 13.82
CA HIS A 44 10.82 -0.61 14.53
C HIS A 44 10.64 -0.74 16.05
N ASP A 45 10.79 -1.97 16.57
CA ASP A 45 10.67 -2.23 18.02
C ASP A 45 11.82 -1.60 18.82
N GLU A 46 12.96 -1.34 18.16
CA GLU A 46 14.14 -0.69 18.72
C GLU A 46 13.95 0.80 18.98
N LEU A 47 12.96 1.44 18.35
CA LEU A 47 12.70 2.87 18.46
C LEU A 47 11.55 3.16 19.43
N PRO A 48 11.69 4.17 20.32
CA PRO A 48 10.55 4.65 21.10
C PRO A 48 9.46 5.27 20.21
N TYR A 49 8.24 5.38 20.73
CA TYR A 49 7.09 5.87 19.97
C TYR A 49 7.33 7.24 19.32
N GLU A 50 7.92 8.17 20.06
CA GLU A 50 8.20 9.54 19.57
C GLU A 50 9.16 9.56 18.39
N GLU A 51 10.11 8.64 18.33
CA GLU A 51 11.03 8.51 17.18
C GLU A 51 10.33 7.85 15.99
N ARG A 52 9.49 6.84 16.21
CA ARG A 52 8.68 6.25 15.14
C ARG A 52 7.76 7.27 14.49
N CYS A 53 7.20 8.19 15.25
CA CYS A 53 6.36 9.27 14.71
C CYS A 53 7.11 10.23 13.75
N LYS A 54 8.44 10.28 13.83
CA LYS A 54 9.28 11.15 12.98
C LYS A 54 9.77 10.48 11.70
N LEU A 55 9.60 9.16 11.57
CA LEU A 55 10.02 8.43 10.39
C LEU A 55 9.25 8.87 9.14
N ASN A 56 9.93 8.86 8.00
CA ASN A 56 9.30 9.13 6.72
C ASN A 56 8.70 7.84 6.14
N TYR A 57 7.44 7.59 6.43
CA TYR A 57 6.71 6.43 5.91
C TYR A 57 6.32 6.54 4.42
N ASP A 58 6.55 7.68 3.80
CA ASP A 58 6.30 7.89 2.37
C ASP A 58 7.56 7.61 1.51
N HIS A 59 8.62 7.00 2.06
CA HIS A 59 9.82 6.61 1.32
C HIS A 59 9.82 5.11 1.00
N PRO A 60 10.32 4.67 -0.19
CA PRO A 60 10.39 3.25 -0.54
C PRO A 60 11.08 2.36 0.50
N ASP A 61 12.15 2.87 1.12
CA ASP A 61 12.92 2.14 2.15
C ASP A 61 12.13 1.87 3.44
N SER A 62 10.97 2.49 3.62
CA SER A 62 10.11 2.24 4.78
C SER A 62 9.39 0.89 4.71
N PHE A 63 9.41 0.25 3.54
CA PHE A 63 8.71 -1.01 3.29
C PHE A 63 9.64 -2.21 3.31
N ASP A 64 9.12 -3.32 3.79
CA ASP A 64 9.74 -4.66 3.70
C ASP A 64 9.33 -5.30 2.37
N THR A 65 9.93 -4.77 1.30
CA THR A 65 9.63 -5.20 -0.08
C THR A 65 10.01 -6.65 -0.30
N GLU A 66 11.08 -7.12 0.33
CA GLU A 66 11.52 -8.51 0.23
C GLU A 66 10.46 -9.49 0.76
N LEU A 67 9.89 -9.21 1.93
CA LEU A 67 8.79 -10.01 2.49
C LEU A 67 7.56 -10.00 1.58
N LEU A 68 7.20 -8.86 0.99
CA LEU A 68 6.10 -8.79 0.04
C LEU A 68 6.35 -9.65 -1.19
N VAL A 69 7.55 -9.59 -1.76
CA VAL A 69 7.97 -10.43 -2.91
C VAL A 69 7.85 -11.91 -2.56
N GLN A 70 8.38 -12.32 -1.41
CA GLN A 70 8.28 -13.72 -0.92
C GLN A 70 6.83 -14.17 -0.80
N HIS A 71 5.95 -13.34 -0.27
CA HIS A 71 4.52 -13.63 -0.14
C HIS A 71 3.83 -13.76 -1.51
N LEU A 72 4.12 -12.87 -2.45
CA LEU A 72 3.56 -12.96 -3.81
C LEU A 72 4.03 -14.22 -4.54
N GLN A 73 5.30 -14.61 -4.38
CA GLN A 73 5.82 -15.86 -4.93
C GLN A 73 5.14 -17.08 -4.32
N ALA A 74 4.92 -17.09 -3.00
CA ALA A 74 4.21 -18.16 -2.31
C ALA A 74 2.76 -18.30 -2.81
N LEU A 75 2.03 -17.19 -2.89
CA LEU A 75 0.66 -17.18 -3.42
C LEU A 75 0.60 -17.68 -4.87
N ARG A 76 1.56 -17.32 -5.72
CA ARG A 76 1.69 -17.86 -7.10
C ARG A 76 1.92 -19.37 -7.14
N ARG A 77 2.57 -19.95 -6.12
CA ARG A 77 2.75 -21.40 -5.97
C ARG A 77 1.52 -22.11 -5.39
N GLY A 78 0.47 -21.36 -5.01
CA GLY A 78 -0.72 -21.91 -4.37
C GLY A 78 -0.60 -22.06 -2.84
N GLU A 79 0.36 -21.40 -2.23
CA GLU A 79 0.62 -21.41 -0.78
C GLU A 79 -0.04 -20.22 -0.11
N SER A 80 -0.68 -20.43 1.06
CA SER A 80 -1.22 -19.35 1.88
C SER A 80 -0.10 -18.63 2.64
N VAL A 81 -0.25 -17.31 2.83
CA VAL A 81 0.74 -16.48 3.52
C VAL A 81 0.15 -15.75 4.71
N LYS A 82 0.99 -15.39 5.68
CA LYS A 82 0.62 -14.60 6.86
C LYS A 82 1.06 -13.16 6.68
N VAL A 83 0.18 -12.34 6.15
CA VAL A 83 0.42 -10.91 5.93
C VAL A 83 0.47 -10.18 7.28
N PRO A 84 1.49 -9.36 7.54
CA PRO A 84 1.57 -8.58 8.78
C PRO A 84 0.42 -7.55 8.88
N VAL A 85 0.12 -7.14 10.09
CA VAL A 85 -0.85 -6.07 10.38
C VAL A 85 -0.09 -4.87 10.93
N TYR A 86 -0.14 -3.76 10.20
CA TYR A 86 0.43 -2.50 10.66
C TYR A 86 -0.59 -1.74 11.52
N ASP A 87 -0.16 -1.29 12.68
CA ASP A 87 -0.97 -0.50 13.60
C ASP A 87 -0.55 0.98 13.53
N TYR A 88 -1.40 1.79 12.93
CA TYR A 88 -1.16 3.23 12.78
C TYR A 88 -1.20 4.00 14.10
N THR A 89 -1.78 3.43 15.16
CA THR A 89 -1.88 4.10 16.47
C THR A 89 -0.56 4.07 17.23
N ILE A 90 0.24 3.03 16.99
CA ILE A 90 1.57 2.86 17.61
C ILE A 90 2.72 3.08 16.61
N HIS A 91 2.40 3.41 15.35
CA HIS A 91 3.37 3.54 14.26
C HIS A 91 4.33 2.34 14.17
N ASN A 92 3.77 1.10 14.20
CA ASN A 92 4.58 -0.12 14.11
C ASN A 92 3.75 -1.32 13.61
N ARG A 93 4.43 -2.41 13.21
CA ARG A 93 3.76 -3.71 13.01
C ARG A 93 3.29 -4.26 14.35
N SER A 94 2.07 -4.78 14.38
CA SER A 94 1.57 -5.57 15.49
C SER A 94 2.09 -7.02 15.40
N ASP A 95 1.87 -7.81 16.44
CA ASP A 95 2.16 -9.25 16.41
C ASP A 95 1.08 -10.07 15.69
N LYS A 96 0.01 -9.40 15.25
CA LYS A 96 -1.09 -10.03 14.51
C LYS A 96 -0.72 -10.20 13.05
N THR A 97 -1.26 -11.26 12.46
CA THR A 97 -1.19 -11.51 11.02
C THR A 97 -2.56 -11.85 10.48
N ILE A 98 -2.75 -11.61 9.18
CA ILE A 98 -3.96 -12.03 8.45
C ILE A 98 -3.51 -13.11 7.45
N THR A 99 -4.19 -14.26 7.48
CA THR A 99 -3.94 -15.30 6.49
C THR A 99 -4.59 -14.90 5.17
N VAL A 100 -3.79 -14.82 4.11
CA VAL A 100 -4.24 -14.62 2.74
C VAL A 100 -4.06 -15.94 1.99
N HIS A 101 -5.13 -16.40 1.36
CA HIS A 101 -5.13 -17.62 0.57
C HIS A 101 -4.84 -17.31 -0.90
N PRO A 102 -4.24 -18.27 -1.64
CA PRO A 102 -4.03 -18.11 -3.08
C PRO A 102 -5.38 -18.02 -3.81
N ALA A 103 -5.43 -17.18 -4.84
CA ALA A 103 -6.59 -17.00 -5.69
C ALA A 103 -6.16 -16.84 -7.16
N PRO A 104 -7.08 -17.03 -8.13
CA PRO A 104 -6.80 -16.79 -9.55
C PRO A 104 -6.28 -15.36 -9.83
N VAL A 105 -6.80 -14.38 -9.11
CA VAL A 105 -6.35 -12.98 -9.18
C VAL A 105 -5.79 -12.54 -7.83
N ILE A 106 -4.60 -11.94 -7.85
CA ILE A 106 -3.96 -11.33 -6.69
C ILE A 106 -3.82 -9.84 -6.96
N ILE A 107 -4.48 -9.02 -6.17
CA ILE A 107 -4.36 -7.56 -6.25
C ILE A 107 -3.36 -7.10 -5.20
N VAL A 108 -2.36 -6.34 -5.62
CA VAL A 108 -1.44 -5.61 -4.73
C VAL A 108 -1.74 -4.13 -4.87
N GLU A 109 -2.17 -3.48 -3.79
CA GLU A 109 -2.41 -2.04 -3.81
C GLU A 109 -1.41 -1.29 -2.92
N GLY A 110 -1.00 -0.10 -3.36
CA GLY A 110 -0.18 0.78 -2.55
C GLY A 110 0.29 2.03 -3.28
N ILE A 111 0.80 2.97 -2.51
CA ILE A 111 1.28 4.25 -3.09
C ILE A 111 2.61 4.07 -3.85
N LEU A 112 3.51 3.19 -3.38
CA LEU A 112 4.88 3.05 -3.87
C LEU A 112 5.20 1.68 -4.49
N ILE A 113 4.19 0.87 -4.82
CA ILE A 113 4.42 -0.48 -5.36
C ILE A 113 5.16 -0.48 -6.71
N PHE A 114 5.12 0.61 -7.46
CA PHE A 114 5.86 0.75 -8.72
C PHE A 114 7.25 1.37 -8.55
N ALA A 115 7.64 1.74 -7.32
CA ALA A 115 8.99 2.19 -7.03
C ALA A 115 10.03 1.06 -7.01
N SER A 116 9.59 -0.19 -6.83
CA SER A 116 10.43 -1.39 -6.87
C SER A 116 10.32 -2.07 -8.22
N GLN A 117 11.46 -2.20 -8.93
CA GLN A 117 11.51 -2.93 -10.19
C GLN A 117 11.15 -4.41 -10.00
N GLU A 118 11.61 -5.03 -8.91
CA GLU A 118 11.31 -6.42 -8.59
C GLU A 118 9.80 -6.68 -8.45
N LEU A 119 9.07 -5.78 -7.77
CA LEU A 119 7.61 -5.85 -7.71
C LEU A 119 6.96 -5.63 -9.07
N CYS A 120 7.47 -4.66 -9.85
CA CYS A 120 6.96 -4.40 -11.19
C CYS A 120 7.09 -5.60 -12.12
N ASP A 121 8.20 -6.36 -12.03
CA ASP A 121 8.46 -7.54 -12.85
C ASP A 121 7.54 -8.73 -12.47
N MET A 122 7.02 -8.75 -11.27
CA MET A 122 6.05 -9.74 -10.83
C MET A 122 4.62 -9.45 -11.28
N MET A 123 4.31 -8.22 -11.65
CA MET A 123 2.95 -7.79 -11.99
C MET A 123 2.64 -8.05 -13.47
N ASP A 124 1.59 -8.82 -13.70
CA ASP A 124 1.07 -9.10 -15.06
C ASP A 124 0.28 -7.88 -15.61
N MET A 125 -0.33 -7.10 -14.71
CA MET A 125 -1.03 -5.86 -15.05
C MET A 125 -0.69 -4.76 -14.04
N LYS A 126 -0.51 -3.53 -14.54
CA LYS A 126 -0.21 -2.35 -13.74
C LYS A 126 -1.25 -1.28 -14.00
N VAL A 127 -1.95 -0.86 -12.95
CA VAL A 127 -3.00 0.16 -12.99
C VAL A 127 -2.58 1.34 -12.12
N PHE A 128 -2.55 2.53 -12.68
CA PHE A 128 -2.31 3.75 -11.93
C PHE A 128 -3.61 4.56 -11.83
N VAL A 129 -4.06 4.80 -10.59
CA VAL A 129 -5.25 5.61 -10.32
C VAL A 129 -4.83 7.06 -10.27
N ASP A 130 -4.99 7.73 -11.41
CA ASP A 130 -4.68 9.15 -11.55
C ASP A 130 -5.89 9.99 -11.11
N THR A 131 -5.63 10.92 -10.19
CA THR A 131 -6.63 11.84 -9.65
C THR A 131 -5.91 13.14 -9.31
N ASP A 132 -6.52 14.25 -9.61
CA ASP A 132 -5.96 15.58 -9.39
C ASP A 132 -5.54 15.79 -7.93
N ALA A 133 -4.44 16.48 -7.73
CA ALA A 133 -3.80 16.61 -6.42
C ALA A 133 -4.67 17.33 -5.38
N ASP A 134 -5.46 18.32 -5.82
CA ASP A 134 -6.41 19.05 -4.99
C ASP A 134 -7.56 18.16 -4.48
N VAL A 135 -8.11 17.32 -5.37
CA VAL A 135 -9.13 16.32 -5.00
C VAL A 135 -8.55 15.30 -4.02
N ARG A 136 -7.33 14.84 -4.25
CA ARG A 136 -6.66 13.87 -3.38
C ARG A 136 -6.43 14.42 -1.98
N ILE A 137 -5.94 15.67 -1.87
CA ILE A 137 -5.68 16.27 -0.56
C ILE A 137 -6.97 16.51 0.23
N LEU A 138 -8.03 16.96 -0.42
CA LEU A 138 -9.33 17.15 0.24
C LEU A 138 -9.88 15.81 0.78
N ARG A 139 -9.83 14.73 -0.02
CA ARG A 139 -10.24 13.39 0.42
C ARG A 139 -9.39 12.89 1.58
N ARG A 140 -8.07 13.10 1.52
CA ARG A 140 -7.15 12.72 2.60
C ARG A 140 -7.45 13.46 3.89
N ILE A 141 -7.67 14.78 3.84
CA ILE A 141 -8.01 15.58 5.03
C ILE A 141 -9.28 15.02 5.68
N VAL A 142 -10.35 14.85 4.90
CA VAL A 142 -11.62 14.34 5.41
C VAL A 142 -11.46 12.98 6.09
N ARG A 143 -10.78 12.03 5.42
CA ARG A 143 -10.52 10.69 5.95
C ARG A 143 -9.68 10.73 7.22
N ASP A 144 -8.53 11.39 7.19
CA ASP A 144 -7.55 11.35 8.28
C ASP A 144 -8.07 12.07 9.53
N VAL A 145 -8.88 13.11 9.36
CA VAL A 145 -9.53 13.79 10.49
C VAL A 145 -10.70 12.97 11.04
N LYS A 146 -11.57 12.44 10.18
CA LYS A 146 -12.80 11.76 10.64
C LYS A 146 -12.55 10.31 11.10
N GLU A 147 -11.65 9.59 10.43
CA GLU A 147 -11.49 8.14 10.61
C GLU A 147 -10.21 7.78 11.39
N ARG A 148 -9.17 8.63 11.32
CA ARG A 148 -7.87 8.38 11.96
C ARG A 148 -7.58 9.28 13.15
N GLY A 149 -8.52 10.16 13.53
CA GLY A 149 -8.42 11.04 14.71
C GLY A 149 -7.30 12.08 14.63
N ARG A 150 -6.79 12.40 13.43
CA ARG A 150 -5.71 13.37 13.24
C ARG A 150 -6.24 14.80 13.25
N THR A 151 -5.40 15.75 13.65
CA THR A 151 -5.70 17.16 13.50
C THR A 151 -5.48 17.62 12.06
N LEU A 152 -6.23 18.64 11.63
CA LEU A 152 -6.07 19.25 10.31
C LEU A 152 -4.63 19.72 10.07
N ASP A 153 -4.05 20.42 11.05
CA ASP A 153 -2.67 20.95 10.96
C ASP A 153 -1.66 19.82 10.78
N SER A 154 -1.82 18.70 11.50
CA SER A 154 -0.96 17.52 11.35
C SER A 154 -1.03 16.93 9.94
N VAL A 155 -2.22 16.83 9.35
CA VAL A 155 -2.42 16.28 8.00
C VAL A 155 -1.82 17.22 6.95
N VAL A 156 -2.08 18.51 7.06
CA VAL A 156 -1.56 19.54 6.12
C VAL A 156 -0.03 19.61 6.19
N ASN A 157 0.54 19.65 7.39
CA ASN A 157 1.99 19.71 7.56
C ASN A 157 2.67 18.46 6.94
N GLN A 158 2.20 17.26 7.25
CA GLN A 158 2.74 16.03 6.66
C GLN A 158 2.59 16.03 5.13
N TYR A 159 1.47 16.51 4.60
CA TYR A 159 1.29 16.59 3.16
C TYR A 159 2.35 17.45 2.49
N LEU A 160 2.62 18.63 3.04
CA LEU A 160 3.60 19.55 2.48
C LEU A 160 5.05 19.08 2.62
N THR A 161 5.38 18.43 3.74
CA THR A 161 6.77 18.06 4.07
C THR A 161 7.19 16.71 3.50
N THR A 162 6.29 15.73 3.41
CA THR A 162 6.65 14.36 2.99
C THR A 162 5.86 13.87 1.77
N VAL A 163 4.53 13.97 1.79
CA VAL A 163 3.67 13.34 0.76
C VAL A 163 3.79 14.03 -0.59
N LYS A 164 3.78 15.35 -0.62
CA LYS A 164 3.88 16.13 -1.86
C LYS A 164 5.22 15.89 -2.57
N PRO A 165 6.38 15.93 -1.92
CA PRO A 165 7.65 15.56 -2.56
C PRO A 165 7.65 14.16 -3.16
N VAL A 166 7.18 13.15 -2.43
CA VAL A 166 7.09 11.75 -2.91
C VAL A 166 6.20 11.64 -4.16
N SER A 167 5.11 12.40 -4.22
CA SER A 167 4.21 12.39 -5.38
C SER A 167 4.91 12.84 -6.66
N TYR A 168 5.92 13.68 -6.57
CA TYR A 168 6.69 14.14 -7.74
C TYR A 168 7.86 13.23 -8.11
N THR A 169 8.37 12.44 -7.16
CA THR A 169 9.60 11.65 -7.38
C THR A 169 9.33 10.17 -7.63
N HIS A 170 8.28 9.60 -7.06
CA HIS A 170 8.05 8.15 -7.05
C HIS A 170 6.69 7.70 -7.58
N LEU A 171 5.73 8.62 -7.74
CA LEU A 171 4.38 8.29 -8.22
C LEU A 171 4.27 8.51 -9.73
N THR A 172 4.92 7.66 -10.50
CA THR A 172 4.76 7.62 -11.95
C THR A 172 4.51 6.20 -12.40
N LEU A 173 3.75 6.04 -13.49
CA LEU A 173 3.67 4.74 -14.17
C LEU A 173 5.07 4.36 -14.66
N PRO A 174 5.52 3.10 -14.45
CA PRO A 174 6.70 2.62 -15.12
C PRO A 174 6.48 2.75 -16.63
N THR A 175 7.24 3.64 -17.27
CA THR A 175 7.25 3.72 -18.72
C THR A 175 7.91 2.46 -19.26
N ASN A 176 7.17 1.67 -20.01
CA ASN A 176 7.76 0.60 -20.81
C ASN A 176 8.73 1.27 -21.80
N ARG A 177 10.01 1.12 -21.57
CA ARG A 177 11.07 1.36 -22.55
C ARG A 177 11.48 0.05 -23.16
#